data_15cb5e6041b3ad639352dca449d993b8
#
_entry.id   15cb5e6041b3ad639352dca449d993b8
#
_cell.length_a   1.000
_cell.length_b   1.000
_cell.length_c   1.000
_cell.angle_alpha   90.00
_cell.angle_beta   90.00
_cell.angle_gamma   90.00
#
_symmetry.space_group_name_H-M   'P 1'
#
loop_
_entity.id
_entity.type
_entity.pdbx_description
1 polymer ?
#
loop_
_entity_poly.entity_id
_entity_poly.type
_entity_poly.pdbx_seq_one_letter_code
_entity_poly.pdbx_strand_id
1 'polypeptide(L)'
;MERLADGLIVFCKRECATCIMVVPVMQELEKGDQAPTIYTQDDPAFPEGIPGVVDDTALERSYHLQIEAVPTLIRVENGEEVARAVGWDRAEWRALTGMEGLGESLPEFRPGCGAKNVEPGIAEALAVRFGGAHLAARRIESPQMEDDVETCFARGWTDGLPVVPPTEIRVVRMLEGTTRPPDDVVGIIPPNQAPCTVEKVAINAVMAGCKPEYMPVVLAAVEAACMDEFCLHGLLATTYFSGPVVIVNGPISKV
;
A
#
# COMPACT_ATOMS: atom_id res chain seq x y z
N MET A 1 13.78 -3.56 -4.77
CA MET A 1 13.27 -4.95 -4.58
C MET A 1 14.44 -5.92 -4.65
N GLU A 2 14.53 -6.84 -3.71
CA GLU A 2 15.48 -7.94 -3.77
C GLU A 2 15.11 -8.86 -4.93
N ARG A 3 16.13 -9.29 -5.71
CA ARG A 3 15.93 -10.13 -6.88
C ARG A 3 15.33 -11.48 -6.44
N LEU A 4 14.29 -11.97 -7.12
CA LEU A 4 13.70 -13.25 -6.81
C LEU A 4 14.68 -14.39 -7.14
N ALA A 5 14.67 -15.45 -6.34
CA ALA A 5 15.41 -16.65 -6.70
C ALA A 5 14.69 -17.38 -7.84
N ASP A 6 15.46 -17.87 -8.83
CA ASP A 6 14.89 -18.65 -9.93
C ASP A 6 14.27 -19.95 -9.40
N GLY A 7 13.16 -20.37 -9.99
CA GLY A 7 12.44 -21.57 -9.60
C GLY A 7 10.94 -21.35 -9.43
N LEU A 8 10.32 -22.20 -8.61
CA LEU A 8 8.90 -22.14 -8.32
C LEU A 8 8.66 -21.48 -6.95
N ILE A 9 7.63 -20.63 -6.88
CA ILE A 9 7.17 -20.01 -5.64
C ILE A 9 5.69 -20.31 -5.46
N VAL A 10 5.27 -20.72 -4.26
CA VAL A 10 3.87 -20.94 -3.91
C VAL A 10 3.50 -20.05 -2.74
N PHE A 11 2.40 -19.33 -2.88
CA PHE A 11 1.73 -18.64 -1.77
C PHE A 11 0.51 -19.40 -1.31
N CYS A 12 0.38 -19.60 -0.01
CA CYS A 12 -0.74 -20.33 0.59
C CYS A 12 -1.16 -19.73 1.94
N LYS A 13 -2.31 -20.17 2.44
CA LYS A 13 -2.76 -19.91 3.83
C LYS A 13 -3.56 -21.10 4.35
N ARG A 14 -3.52 -21.33 5.67
CA ARG A 14 -4.27 -22.40 6.34
C ARG A 14 -5.78 -22.19 6.22
N GLU A 15 -6.24 -20.95 6.33
CA GLU A 15 -7.66 -20.59 6.26
C GLU A 15 -8.27 -20.70 4.84
N CYS A 16 -7.59 -21.34 3.90
CA CYS A 16 -8.04 -21.49 2.53
C CYS A 16 -8.30 -22.96 2.21
N ALA A 17 -9.56 -23.32 1.94
CA ALA A 17 -9.94 -24.69 1.61
C ALA A 17 -9.25 -25.24 0.34
N THR A 18 -8.93 -24.37 -0.62
CA THR A 18 -8.19 -24.76 -1.83
C THR A 18 -6.71 -25.00 -1.49
N CYS A 19 -6.11 -24.17 -0.62
CA CYS A 19 -4.74 -24.40 -0.15
C CYS A 19 -4.62 -25.74 0.59
N ILE A 20 -5.56 -26.06 1.49
CA ILE A 20 -5.58 -27.36 2.18
C ILE A 20 -5.68 -28.51 1.17
N MET A 21 -6.54 -28.39 0.16
CA MET A 21 -6.72 -29.42 -0.88
C MET A 21 -5.45 -29.69 -1.68
N VAL A 22 -4.62 -28.65 -1.95
CA VAL A 22 -3.40 -28.79 -2.76
C VAL A 22 -2.15 -29.12 -1.94
N VAL A 23 -2.26 -29.30 -0.61
CA VAL A 23 -1.11 -29.75 0.22
C VAL A 23 -0.42 -30.99 -0.34
N PRO A 24 -1.11 -32.05 -0.79
CA PRO A 24 -0.46 -33.21 -1.40
C PRO A 24 0.35 -32.87 -2.65
N VAL A 25 -0.11 -31.90 -3.45
CA VAL A 25 0.59 -31.42 -4.64
C VAL A 25 1.86 -30.67 -4.25
N MET A 26 1.78 -29.80 -3.24
CA MET A 26 2.97 -29.12 -2.71
C MET A 26 4.01 -30.11 -2.14
N GLN A 27 3.54 -31.17 -1.47
CA GLN A 27 4.41 -32.25 -0.97
C GLN A 27 5.03 -33.10 -2.10
N GLU A 28 4.35 -33.24 -3.22
CA GLU A 28 4.85 -33.90 -4.42
C GLU A 28 5.93 -33.04 -5.09
N LEU A 29 5.69 -31.74 -5.23
CA LEU A 29 6.65 -30.77 -5.77
C LEU A 29 7.93 -30.67 -4.93
N GLU A 30 7.80 -30.69 -3.60
CA GLU A 30 8.93 -30.63 -2.66
C GLU A 30 9.91 -31.81 -2.84
N LYS A 31 9.40 -32.98 -3.23
CA LYS A 31 10.23 -34.19 -3.46
C LYS A 31 10.86 -34.22 -4.85
N GLY A 32 10.45 -33.33 -5.74
CA GLY A 32 10.93 -33.24 -7.10
C GLY A 32 12.22 -32.43 -7.24
N ASP A 33 12.77 -32.38 -8.45
CA ASP A 33 14.00 -31.64 -8.75
C ASP A 33 13.81 -30.10 -8.72
N GLN A 34 12.57 -29.62 -8.66
CA GLN A 34 12.19 -28.21 -8.64
C GLN A 34 11.32 -27.90 -7.41
N ALA A 35 11.85 -28.19 -6.22
CA ALA A 35 11.16 -27.88 -4.98
C ALA A 35 10.80 -26.37 -4.90
N PRO A 36 9.51 -26.01 -4.66
CA PRO A 36 9.10 -24.62 -4.61
C PRO A 36 9.51 -23.96 -3.30
N THR A 37 9.79 -22.67 -3.34
CA THR A 37 9.76 -21.85 -2.11
C THR A 37 8.30 -21.59 -1.75
N ILE A 38 7.87 -22.06 -0.58
CA ILE A 38 6.48 -21.92 -0.13
C ILE A 38 6.38 -20.83 0.92
N TYR A 39 5.56 -19.81 0.66
CA TYR A 39 5.24 -18.72 1.58
C TYR A 39 3.86 -18.93 2.18
N THR A 40 3.76 -18.83 3.50
CA THR A 40 2.47 -18.91 4.22
C THR A 40 2.07 -17.55 4.78
N GLN A 41 0.78 -17.18 4.60
CA GLN A 41 0.26 -15.85 4.96
C GLN A 41 -0.33 -15.79 6.38
N ASP A 42 -0.59 -16.92 7.04
CA ASP A 42 -1.35 -16.95 8.30
C ASP A 42 -0.78 -17.88 9.38
N ASP A 43 -0.21 -18.99 9.00
CA ASP A 43 0.31 -19.99 9.96
C ASP A 43 1.68 -20.51 9.51
N PRO A 44 2.78 -20.17 10.21
CA PRO A 44 4.13 -20.64 9.86
C PRO A 44 4.30 -22.17 9.88
N ALA A 45 3.37 -22.91 10.50
CA ALA A 45 3.36 -24.38 10.52
C ALA A 45 2.61 -24.99 9.32
N PHE A 46 2.01 -24.18 8.45
CA PHE A 46 1.26 -24.63 7.27
C PHE A 46 2.04 -24.35 5.97
N PRO A 47 2.07 -25.29 5.02
CA PRO A 47 1.47 -26.64 5.02
C PRO A 47 2.28 -27.66 5.83
N GLU A 48 1.57 -28.55 6.51
CA GLU A 48 2.20 -29.57 7.35
C GLU A 48 3.04 -30.57 6.52
N GLY A 49 4.16 -31.00 7.11
CA GLY A 49 5.03 -32.03 6.54
C GLY A 49 5.90 -31.55 5.38
N ILE A 50 5.99 -30.25 5.14
CA ILE A 50 6.89 -29.63 4.17
C ILE A 50 7.97 -28.85 4.95
N PRO A 51 9.25 -29.20 4.81
CA PRO A 51 10.31 -28.44 5.45
C PRO A 51 10.57 -27.12 4.71
N GLY A 52 11.11 -26.13 5.40
CA GLY A 52 11.56 -24.87 4.78
C GLY A 52 10.46 -23.94 4.31
N VAL A 53 9.21 -24.08 4.83
CA VAL A 53 8.14 -23.10 4.62
C VAL A 53 8.59 -21.76 5.15
N VAL A 54 8.42 -20.71 4.36
CA VAL A 54 8.81 -19.35 4.71
C VAL A 54 7.62 -18.63 5.33
N ASP A 55 7.84 -18.04 6.48
CA ASP A 55 6.87 -17.21 7.17
C ASP A 55 6.69 -15.87 6.45
N ASP A 56 5.51 -15.65 5.86
CA ASP A 56 5.08 -14.37 5.29
C ASP A 56 3.84 -13.81 6.04
N THR A 57 3.71 -14.09 7.32
CA THR A 57 2.60 -13.53 8.14
C THR A 57 2.67 -12.01 8.25
N ALA A 58 3.85 -11.42 8.03
CA ALA A 58 4.02 -9.98 7.84
C ALA A 58 3.51 -9.46 6.48
N LEU A 59 3.19 -10.36 5.55
CA LEU A 59 2.63 -10.12 4.22
C LEU A 59 3.51 -9.25 3.29
N GLU A 60 4.80 -9.15 3.58
CA GLU A 60 5.72 -8.32 2.79
C GLU A 60 5.91 -8.86 1.37
N ARG A 61 6.20 -10.17 1.25
CA ARG A 61 6.38 -10.82 -0.06
C ARG A 61 5.06 -10.86 -0.84
N SER A 62 3.97 -11.20 -0.17
CA SER A 62 2.63 -11.17 -0.75
C SER A 62 2.24 -9.80 -1.29
N TYR A 63 2.59 -8.72 -0.57
CA TYR A 63 2.35 -7.34 -1.00
C TYR A 63 3.16 -6.99 -2.25
N HIS A 64 4.47 -7.21 -2.22
CA HIS A 64 5.35 -6.86 -3.34
C HIS A 64 5.09 -7.67 -4.61
N LEU A 65 4.66 -8.92 -4.49
CA LEU A 65 4.29 -9.78 -5.62
C LEU A 65 2.81 -9.68 -6.00
N GLN A 66 2.07 -8.77 -5.36
CA GLN A 66 0.66 -8.48 -5.66
C GLN A 66 -0.19 -9.76 -5.69
N ILE A 67 -0.09 -10.55 -4.61
CA ILE A 67 -0.87 -11.79 -4.49
C ILE A 67 -2.32 -11.43 -4.17
N GLU A 68 -3.23 -11.68 -5.12
CA GLU A 68 -4.65 -11.38 -4.96
C GLU A 68 -5.45 -12.56 -4.39
N ALA A 69 -5.02 -13.78 -4.68
CA ALA A 69 -5.65 -14.99 -4.16
C ALA A 69 -4.62 -16.09 -3.87
N VAL A 70 -5.00 -17.06 -3.06
CA VAL A 70 -4.19 -18.24 -2.72
C VAL A 70 -4.98 -19.52 -2.91
N PRO A 71 -4.35 -20.66 -3.30
CA PRO A 71 -2.94 -20.75 -3.62
C PRO A 71 -2.60 -20.00 -4.90
N THR A 72 -1.39 -19.48 -5.01
CA THR A 72 -0.81 -18.96 -6.26
C THR A 72 0.54 -19.60 -6.47
N LEU A 73 0.74 -20.21 -7.64
CA LEU A 73 2.02 -20.74 -8.10
C LEU A 73 2.63 -19.76 -9.08
N ILE A 74 3.90 -19.40 -8.86
CA ILE A 74 4.67 -18.48 -9.71
C ILE A 74 5.91 -19.20 -10.21
N ARG A 75 6.25 -19.01 -11.49
CA ARG A 75 7.52 -19.39 -12.07
C ARG A 75 8.41 -18.17 -12.24
N VAL A 76 9.64 -18.26 -11.74
CA VAL A 76 10.66 -17.21 -11.81
C VAL A 76 11.83 -17.71 -12.64
N GLU A 77 12.28 -16.89 -13.60
CA GLU A 77 13.47 -17.13 -14.44
C GLU A 77 14.27 -15.82 -14.57
N ASN A 78 15.58 -15.91 -14.38
CA ASN A 78 16.48 -14.74 -14.38
C ASN A 78 16.13 -13.64 -13.35
N GLY A 79 15.47 -14.04 -12.25
CA GLY A 79 15.02 -13.14 -11.19
C GLY A 79 13.73 -12.38 -11.49
N GLU A 80 13.02 -12.74 -12.57
CA GLU A 80 11.75 -12.14 -12.98
C GLU A 80 10.65 -13.19 -13.03
N GLU A 81 9.42 -12.78 -12.68
CA GLU A 81 8.24 -13.63 -12.84
C GLU A 81 7.92 -13.79 -14.34
N VAL A 82 7.90 -15.04 -14.81
CA VAL A 82 7.57 -15.34 -16.21
C VAL A 82 6.15 -15.88 -16.39
N ALA A 83 5.56 -16.48 -15.36
CA ALA A 83 4.18 -16.97 -15.39
C ALA A 83 3.63 -17.19 -13.97
N ARG A 84 2.30 -17.11 -13.82
CA ARG A 84 1.59 -17.49 -12.58
C ARG A 84 0.29 -18.22 -12.87
N ALA A 85 -0.07 -19.11 -11.94
CA ALA A 85 -1.37 -19.75 -11.87
C ALA A 85 -2.05 -19.39 -10.55
N VAL A 86 -3.28 -18.88 -10.61
CA VAL A 86 -4.06 -18.42 -9.46
C VAL A 86 -5.17 -19.41 -9.12
N GLY A 87 -5.21 -19.87 -7.86
CA GLY A 87 -6.05 -20.98 -7.45
C GLY A 87 -5.44 -22.32 -7.87
N TRP A 88 -6.28 -23.33 -7.98
CA TRP A 88 -5.90 -24.63 -8.49
C TRP A 88 -6.51 -24.83 -9.87
N ASP A 89 -5.69 -24.83 -10.91
CA ASP A 89 -5.97 -25.33 -12.24
C ASP A 89 -4.89 -26.36 -12.59
N ARG A 90 -5.30 -27.62 -12.76
CA ARG A 90 -4.38 -28.74 -12.99
C ARG A 90 -3.52 -28.54 -14.24
N ALA A 91 -4.11 -28.00 -15.31
CA ALA A 91 -3.43 -27.80 -16.57
C ALA A 91 -2.37 -26.71 -16.46
N GLU A 92 -2.71 -25.59 -15.82
CA GLU A 92 -1.78 -24.49 -15.57
C GLU A 92 -0.63 -24.89 -14.63
N TRP A 93 -0.94 -25.59 -13.53
CA TRP A 93 0.09 -26.07 -12.61
C TRP A 93 1.02 -27.08 -13.28
N ARG A 94 0.52 -27.99 -14.11
CA ARG A 94 1.34 -28.91 -14.90
C ARG A 94 2.24 -28.17 -15.90
N ALA A 95 1.70 -27.19 -16.60
CA ALA A 95 2.47 -26.38 -17.54
C ALA A 95 3.61 -25.63 -16.86
N LEU A 96 3.34 -25.03 -15.67
CA LEU A 96 4.35 -24.29 -14.92
C LEU A 96 5.42 -25.18 -14.29
N THR A 97 5.07 -26.40 -13.86
CA THR A 97 6.00 -27.33 -13.18
C THR A 97 6.68 -28.31 -14.13
N GLY A 98 6.12 -28.51 -15.32
CA GLY A 98 6.59 -29.56 -16.26
C GLY A 98 6.22 -30.99 -15.82
N MET A 99 5.39 -31.17 -14.80
CA MET A 99 5.04 -32.49 -14.24
C MET A 99 3.68 -32.94 -14.76
N GLU A 100 3.65 -33.82 -15.78
CA GLU A 100 2.41 -34.30 -16.42
C GLU A 100 1.44 -35.04 -15.48
N GLY A 101 1.96 -35.76 -14.47
CA GLY A 101 1.15 -36.54 -13.50
C GLY A 101 0.65 -35.72 -12.29
N LEU A 102 1.05 -34.44 -12.16
CA LEU A 102 0.77 -33.66 -10.97
C LEU A 102 -0.73 -33.55 -10.67
N GLY A 103 -1.11 -33.87 -9.44
CA GLY A 103 -2.45 -33.64 -8.91
C GLY A 103 -3.57 -34.48 -9.57
N GLU A 104 -3.28 -35.69 -10.10
CA GLU A 104 -4.27 -36.56 -10.75
C GLU A 104 -5.48 -36.91 -9.88
N SER A 105 -5.27 -37.02 -8.58
CA SER A 105 -6.32 -37.33 -7.60
C SER A 105 -7.22 -36.14 -7.22
N LEU A 106 -6.88 -34.96 -7.64
CA LEU A 106 -7.62 -33.73 -7.32
C LEU A 106 -8.62 -33.39 -8.46
N PRO A 107 -9.64 -32.54 -8.20
CA PRO A 107 -10.48 -32.00 -9.27
C PRO A 107 -9.63 -31.22 -10.28
N GLU A 108 -10.13 -31.03 -11.50
CA GLU A 108 -9.40 -30.33 -12.55
C GLU A 108 -9.17 -28.85 -12.21
N PHE A 109 -10.16 -28.22 -11.57
CA PHE A 109 -10.16 -26.83 -11.23
C PHE A 109 -10.80 -26.57 -9.86
N ARG A 110 -10.25 -25.63 -9.11
CA ARG A 110 -10.87 -25.02 -7.94
C ARG A 110 -10.37 -23.59 -7.77
N PRO A 111 -11.26 -22.57 -7.65
CA PRO A 111 -10.84 -21.21 -7.46
C PRO A 111 -10.05 -21.04 -6.16
N GLY A 112 -9.15 -20.07 -6.14
CA GLY A 112 -8.45 -19.65 -4.93
C GLY A 112 -9.36 -18.89 -3.96
N CYS A 113 -8.87 -18.71 -2.74
CA CYS A 113 -9.45 -17.81 -1.75
C CYS A 113 -8.73 -16.48 -1.81
N GLY A 114 -9.39 -15.36 -1.48
CA GLY A 114 -8.73 -14.06 -1.38
C GLY A 114 -7.49 -14.11 -0.48
N ALA A 115 -6.40 -13.50 -0.91
CA ALA A 115 -5.17 -13.44 -0.12
C ALA A 115 -5.32 -12.47 1.06
N LYS A 116 -4.54 -12.66 2.15
CA LYS A 116 -4.62 -11.78 3.32
C LYS A 116 -4.17 -10.35 3.05
N ASN A 117 -3.19 -10.17 2.18
CA ASN A 117 -2.67 -8.85 1.84
C ASN A 117 -3.65 -7.95 1.08
N VAL A 118 -4.77 -8.48 0.57
CA VAL A 118 -5.83 -7.69 -0.08
C VAL A 118 -7.08 -7.52 0.79
N GLU A 119 -7.08 -8.04 2.01
CA GLU A 119 -8.18 -7.86 2.95
C GLU A 119 -8.31 -6.37 3.36
N PRO A 120 -9.56 -5.84 3.46
CA PRO A 120 -9.78 -4.47 3.92
C PRO A 120 -9.11 -4.18 5.27
N GLY A 121 -8.43 -3.04 5.38
CA GLY A 121 -7.64 -2.67 6.56
C GLY A 121 -6.23 -3.22 6.55
N ILE A 122 -6.02 -4.47 6.10
CA ILE A 122 -4.67 -5.04 5.93
C ILE A 122 -4.00 -4.44 4.70
N ALA A 123 -4.68 -4.38 3.57
CA ALA A 123 -4.15 -3.78 2.34
C ALA A 123 -3.67 -2.35 2.56
N GLU A 124 -4.45 -1.56 3.30
CA GLU A 124 -4.09 -0.19 3.63
C GLU A 124 -2.86 -0.11 4.56
N ALA A 125 -2.78 -0.96 5.57
CA ALA A 125 -1.64 -1.02 6.48
C ALA A 125 -0.34 -1.42 5.75
N LEU A 126 -0.43 -2.35 4.79
CA LEU A 126 0.70 -2.77 3.98
C LEU A 126 1.15 -1.66 3.02
N ALA A 127 0.21 -0.91 2.42
CA ALA A 127 0.53 0.23 1.58
C ALA A 127 1.29 1.32 2.36
N VAL A 128 0.91 1.58 3.61
CA VAL A 128 1.64 2.48 4.51
C VAL A 128 3.03 1.92 4.83
N ARG A 129 3.13 0.62 5.13
CA ARG A 129 4.37 -0.01 5.60
C ARG A 129 5.39 -0.24 4.49
N PHE A 130 4.94 -0.70 3.32
CA PHE A 130 5.80 -1.17 2.23
C PHE A 130 5.68 -0.35 0.94
N GLY A 131 4.72 0.58 0.86
CA GLY A 131 4.47 1.40 -0.33
C GLY A 131 5.54 2.46 -0.64
N GLY A 132 6.61 2.55 0.17
CA GLY A 132 7.75 3.43 -0.08
C GLY A 132 7.57 4.89 0.36
N ALA A 133 6.41 5.28 0.86
CA ALA A 133 6.19 6.60 1.42
C ALA A 133 6.69 6.63 2.87
N HIS A 134 7.91 7.11 3.09
CA HIS A 134 8.46 7.32 4.44
C HIS A 134 7.84 8.57 5.07
N LEU A 135 6.76 8.41 5.83
CA LEU A 135 6.12 9.49 6.56
C LEU A 135 6.93 9.83 7.83
N ALA A 136 7.30 11.10 7.98
CA ALA A 136 8.08 11.62 9.11
C ALA A 136 7.22 12.44 10.09
N ALA A 137 5.98 12.78 9.74
CA ALA A 137 5.07 13.53 10.60
C ALA A 137 4.76 12.76 11.89
N ARG A 138 4.55 13.50 12.97
CA ARG A 138 4.18 12.92 14.26
C ARG A 138 2.87 12.16 14.17
N ARG A 139 2.89 10.88 14.53
CA ARG A 139 1.70 10.05 14.64
C ARG A 139 1.00 10.31 15.98
N ILE A 140 -0.31 10.29 15.94
CA ILE A 140 -1.17 10.43 17.11
C ILE A 140 -2.12 9.25 17.09
N GLU A 141 -2.06 8.44 18.14
CA GLU A 141 -2.99 7.34 18.32
C GLU A 141 -4.32 7.89 18.83
N SER A 142 -5.41 7.56 18.14
CA SER A 142 -6.76 7.79 18.59
C SER A 142 -7.26 6.53 19.31
N PRO A 143 -7.91 6.64 20.47
CA PRO A 143 -8.54 5.49 21.11
C PRO A 143 -9.58 4.85 20.17
N GLN A 144 -9.65 3.51 20.15
CA GLN A 144 -10.52 2.75 19.23
C GLN A 144 -12.01 3.13 19.27
N MET A 145 -12.46 3.76 20.35
CA MET A 145 -13.86 4.16 20.55
C MET A 145 -14.10 5.66 20.30
N GLU A 146 -13.07 6.41 19.93
CA GLU A 146 -13.16 7.85 19.69
C GLU A 146 -13.30 8.10 18.19
N ASP A 147 -14.17 9.05 17.83
CA ASP A 147 -14.34 9.48 16.43
C ASP A 147 -13.12 10.34 16.03
N ASP A 148 -12.50 9.99 14.92
CA ASP A 148 -11.32 10.70 14.40
C ASP A 148 -11.63 12.18 14.07
N VAL A 149 -12.85 12.52 13.70
CA VAL A 149 -13.28 13.91 13.44
C VAL A 149 -13.33 14.68 14.76
N GLU A 150 -13.91 14.10 15.81
CA GLU A 150 -13.93 14.68 17.16
C GLU A 150 -12.52 14.83 17.72
N THR A 151 -11.65 13.86 17.46
CA THR A 151 -10.21 13.95 17.84
C THR A 151 -9.56 15.17 17.18
N CYS A 152 -9.82 15.43 15.90
CA CYS A 152 -9.30 16.62 15.21
C CYS A 152 -9.79 17.92 15.86
N PHE A 153 -11.07 17.98 16.24
CA PHE A 153 -11.65 19.14 16.92
C PHE A 153 -11.06 19.33 18.32
N ALA A 154 -11.03 18.29 19.15
CA ALA A 154 -10.51 18.33 20.50
C ALA A 154 -9.03 18.77 20.56
N ARG A 155 -8.27 18.50 19.50
CA ARG A 155 -6.85 18.93 19.37
C ARG A 155 -6.69 20.33 18.80
N GLY A 156 -7.78 21.03 18.47
CA GLY A 156 -7.72 22.37 17.91
C GLY A 156 -7.20 22.43 16.47
N TRP A 157 -7.31 21.33 15.71
CA TRP A 157 -6.93 21.29 14.29
C TRP A 157 -8.00 21.87 13.37
N THR A 158 -9.18 22.11 13.89
CA THR A 158 -10.29 22.78 13.23
C THR A 158 -11.02 23.67 14.22
N ASP A 159 -11.69 24.69 13.73
CA ASP A 159 -12.54 25.62 14.50
C ASP A 159 -13.98 25.10 14.70
N GLY A 160 -14.25 23.86 14.33
CA GLY A 160 -15.56 23.21 14.39
C GLY A 160 -16.13 22.84 13.02
N LEU A 161 -15.49 23.26 11.91
CA LEU A 161 -15.83 22.77 10.59
C LEU A 161 -15.36 21.32 10.44
N PRO A 162 -16.15 20.47 9.80
CA PRO A 162 -15.73 19.10 9.51
C PRO A 162 -14.45 19.07 8.69
N VAL A 163 -13.48 18.25 9.11
CA VAL A 163 -12.24 17.97 8.38
C VAL A 163 -12.15 16.49 8.08
N VAL A 164 -11.44 16.14 7.01
CA VAL A 164 -11.15 14.75 6.72
C VAL A 164 -9.95 14.34 7.60
N PRO A 165 -10.08 13.33 8.48
CA PRO A 165 -8.97 12.89 9.31
C PRO A 165 -7.77 12.46 8.47
N PRO A 166 -6.56 13.01 8.69
CA PRO A 166 -5.38 12.71 7.90
C PRO A 166 -4.73 11.39 8.37
N THR A 167 -5.45 10.28 8.17
CA THR A 167 -4.90 8.95 8.43
C THR A 167 -3.73 8.66 7.50
N GLU A 168 -2.80 7.80 7.93
CA GLU A 168 -1.59 7.49 7.15
C GLU A 168 -1.92 7.08 5.72
N ILE A 169 -2.93 6.21 5.54
CA ILE A 169 -3.32 5.76 4.19
C ILE A 169 -3.86 6.90 3.32
N ARG A 170 -4.60 7.85 3.89
CA ARG A 170 -5.07 9.01 3.12
C ARG A 170 -3.93 9.93 2.71
N VAL A 171 -2.93 10.10 3.59
CA VAL A 171 -1.72 10.88 3.28
C VAL A 171 -0.88 10.17 2.21
N VAL A 172 -0.68 8.86 2.31
CA VAL A 172 0.02 8.06 1.28
C VAL A 172 -0.67 8.20 -0.07
N ARG A 173 -2.00 8.04 -0.13
CA ARG A 173 -2.78 8.23 -1.36
C ARG A 173 -2.68 9.66 -1.91
N MET A 174 -2.67 10.67 -1.03
CA MET A 174 -2.49 12.06 -1.44
C MET A 174 -1.12 12.29 -2.08
N LEU A 175 -0.08 11.64 -1.55
CA LEU A 175 1.28 11.71 -2.09
C LEU A 175 1.44 11.05 -3.46
N GLU A 176 0.56 10.12 -3.85
CA GLU A 176 0.53 9.55 -5.21
C GLU A 176 0.24 10.61 -6.28
N GLY A 177 -0.36 11.74 -5.90
CA GLY A 177 -0.62 12.88 -6.79
C GLY A 177 0.62 13.71 -7.16
N THR A 178 1.81 13.36 -6.66
CA THR A 178 3.05 14.08 -6.96
C THR A 178 4.23 13.12 -7.08
N THR A 179 5.23 13.50 -7.87
CA THR A 179 6.51 12.77 -7.97
C THR A 179 7.56 13.29 -7.00
N ARG A 180 7.26 14.35 -6.23
CA ARG A 180 8.19 14.93 -5.26
C ARG A 180 8.26 14.07 -4.00
N PRO A 181 9.46 13.85 -3.43
CA PRO A 181 9.62 13.12 -2.17
C PRO A 181 8.83 13.78 -1.02
N PRO A 182 8.31 13.00 -0.05
CA PRO A 182 7.55 13.55 1.08
C PRO A 182 8.32 14.55 1.95
N ASP A 183 9.64 14.39 2.05
CA ASP A 183 10.57 15.23 2.83
C ASP A 183 11.08 16.47 2.08
N ASP A 184 10.77 16.59 0.78
CA ASP A 184 11.15 17.75 -0.02
C ASP A 184 10.47 19.01 0.53
N VAL A 185 11.27 20.11 0.68
CA VAL A 185 10.81 21.37 1.26
C VAL A 185 10.18 22.23 0.17
N VAL A 186 8.90 22.47 0.28
CA VAL A 186 8.10 23.32 -0.62
C VAL A 186 8.38 24.81 -0.35
N GLY A 187 8.53 25.17 0.91
CA GLY A 187 8.79 26.54 1.33
C GLY A 187 9.00 26.68 2.82
N ILE A 188 9.30 27.90 3.26
CA ILE A 188 9.48 28.24 4.66
C ILE A 188 8.30 29.10 5.11
N ILE A 189 7.56 28.64 6.10
CA ILE A 189 6.34 29.30 6.55
C ILE A 189 6.64 30.27 7.70
N PRO A 190 6.36 31.58 7.54
CA PRO A 190 6.42 32.54 8.64
C PRO A 190 5.26 32.31 9.63
N PRO A 191 5.32 32.83 10.87
CA PRO A 191 6.43 33.63 11.44
C PRO A 191 7.56 32.79 12.01
N ASN A 192 7.33 31.53 12.32
CA ASN A 192 8.28 30.67 13.03
C ASN A 192 9.35 30.03 12.11
N GLN A 193 9.33 30.35 10.81
CA GLN A 193 10.26 29.85 9.80
C GLN A 193 10.31 28.33 9.72
N ALA A 194 9.17 27.67 9.94
CA ALA A 194 9.06 26.22 9.88
C ALA A 194 9.17 25.73 8.43
N PRO A 195 9.96 24.68 8.16
CA PRO A 195 9.98 24.05 6.84
C PRO A 195 8.63 23.37 6.55
N CYS A 196 8.05 23.73 5.41
CA CYS A 196 6.84 23.10 4.88
C CYS A 196 7.25 22.03 3.87
N THR A 197 7.16 20.77 4.28
CA THR A 197 7.47 19.63 3.42
C THR A 197 6.25 19.23 2.57
N VAL A 198 6.49 18.48 1.49
CA VAL A 198 5.43 17.91 0.65
C VAL A 198 4.48 17.06 1.50
N GLU A 199 4.99 16.30 2.48
CA GLU A 199 4.15 15.54 3.42
C GLU A 199 3.21 16.46 4.23
N LYS A 200 3.71 17.59 4.74
CA LYS A 200 2.87 18.54 5.49
C LYS A 200 1.80 19.18 4.61
N VAL A 201 2.13 19.47 3.36
CA VAL A 201 1.14 19.94 2.37
C VAL A 201 0.10 18.87 2.12
N ALA A 202 0.50 17.60 1.93
CA ALA A 202 -0.41 16.48 1.72
C ALA A 202 -1.35 16.26 2.91
N ILE A 203 -0.83 16.32 4.15
CA ILE A 203 -1.65 16.23 5.37
C ILE A 203 -2.75 17.30 5.37
N ASN A 204 -2.40 18.57 5.11
CA ASN A 204 -3.36 19.66 5.10
C ASN A 204 -4.33 19.56 3.91
N ALA A 205 -3.86 19.10 2.75
CA ALA A 205 -4.72 18.84 1.59
C ALA A 205 -5.77 17.75 1.89
N VAL A 206 -5.38 16.66 2.57
CA VAL A 206 -6.32 15.64 3.07
C VAL A 206 -7.35 16.25 4.00
N MET A 207 -6.91 17.03 5.00
CA MET A 207 -7.82 17.67 5.96
C MET A 207 -8.82 18.60 5.27
N ALA A 208 -8.41 19.27 4.21
CA ALA A 208 -9.26 20.12 3.38
C ALA A 208 -10.16 19.33 2.39
N GLY A 209 -10.07 18.01 2.35
CA GLY A 209 -10.87 17.16 1.46
C GLY A 209 -10.42 17.17 0.00
N CYS A 210 -9.18 17.55 -0.29
CA CYS A 210 -8.62 17.50 -1.63
C CYS A 210 -8.48 16.06 -2.14
N LYS A 211 -8.54 15.89 -3.47
CA LYS A 211 -8.20 14.65 -4.15
C LYS A 211 -6.70 14.62 -4.50
N PRO A 212 -6.09 13.42 -4.66
CA PRO A 212 -4.68 13.31 -5.07
C PRO A 212 -4.34 14.07 -6.36
N GLU A 213 -5.24 14.09 -7.33
CA GLU A 213 -5.06 14.78 -8.60
C GLU A 213 -4.89 16.30 -8.45
N TYR A 214 -5.27 16.86 -7.28
CA TYR A 214 -5.12 18.30 -7.01
C TYR A 214 -3.75 18.67 -6.45
N MET A 215 -2.93 17.68 -6.03
CA MET A 215 -1.61 17.95 -5.41
C MET A 215 -0.70 18.86 -6.22
N PRO A 216 -0.58 18.75 -7.56
CA PRO A 216 0.28 19.65 -8.33
C PRO A 216 -0.15 21.12 -8.20
N VAL A 217 -1.46 21.38 -8.14
CA VAL A 217 -2.00 22.74 -7.97
C VAL A 217 -1.78 23.23 -6.54
N VAL A 218 -2.03 22.37 -5.55
CA VAL A 218 -1.85 22.70 -4.13
C VAL A 218 -0.38 23.05 -3.85
N LEU A 219 0.56 22.24 -4.35
CA LEU A 219 2.00 22.47 -4.20
C LEU A 219 2.41 23.81 -4.85
N ALA A 220 1.99 24.06 -6.09
CA ALA A 220 2.28 25.31 -6.79
C ALA A 220 1.70 26.53 -6.06
N ALA A 221 0.49 26.40 -5.50
CA ALA A 221 -0.12 27.49 -4.71
C ALA A 221 0.66 27.77 -3.42
N VAL A 222 1.12 26.74 -2.71
CA VAL A 222 1.94 26.89 -1.50
C VAL A 222 3.30 27.49 -1.83
N GLU A 223 3.95 27.04 -2.90
CA GLU A 223 5.22 27.63 -3.38
C GLU A 223 5.06 29.14 -3.67
N ALA A 224 4.03 29.51 -4.43
CA ALA A 224 3.75 30.91 -4.77
C ALA A 224 3.45 31.75 -3.51
N ALA A 225 2.73 31.19 -2.53
CA ALA A 225 2.45 31.86 -1.27
C ALA A 225 3.71 32.05 -0.40
N CYS A 226 4.71 31.18 -0.52
CA CYS A 226 5.98 31.26 0.20
C CYS A 226 7.01 32.21 -0.45
N MET A 227 6.72 32.74 -1.65
CA MET A 227 7.58 33.74 -2.29
C MET A 227 7.51 35.09 -1.56
N ASP A 228 8.63 35.79 -1.49
CA ASP A 228 8.74 37.08 -0.78
C ASP A 228 7.72 38.11 -1.32
N GLU A 229 7.46 38.12 -2.61
CA GLU A 229 6.53 39.03 -3.28
C GLU A 229 5.08 38.87 -2.79
N PHE A 230 4.69 37.66 -2.29
CA PHE A 230 3.34 37.41 -1.78
C PHE A 230 3.13 38.00 -0.38
N CYS A 231 4.22 38.24 0.36
CA CYS A 231 4.20 38.80 1.72
C CYS A 231 3.30 37.97 2.69
N LEU A 232 3.44 36.64 2.68
CA LEU A 232 2.62 35.72 3.50
C LEU A 232 2.62 36.13 4.99
N HIS A 233 3.74 36.58 5.55
CA HIS A 233 3.82 37.00 6.94
C HIS A 233 2.87 38.17 7.23
N GLY A 234 2.85 39.19 6.39
CA GLY A 234 1.92 40.31 6.53
C GLY A 234 0.46 39.88 6.46
N LEU A 235 0.14 38.96 5.57
CA LEU A 235 -1.20 38.39 5.45
C LEU A 235 -1.61 37.64 6.72
N LEU A 236 -0.73 36.82 7.30
CA LEU A 236 -1.01 36.04 8.52
C LEU A 236 -1.04 36.89 9.80
N ALA A 237 -0.33 37.99 9.80
CA ALA A 237 -0.22 38.86 10.99
C ALA A 237 -1.35 39.89 11.10
N THR A 238 -2.07 40.19 10.01
CA THR A 238 -3.15 41.20 10.05
C THR A 238 -4.41 40.67 10.69
N THR A 239 -5.09 41.50 11.47
CA THR A 239 -6.42 41.26 12.01
C THR A 239 -7.54 41.67 11.05
N TYR A 240 -7.17 42.31 9.91
CA TYR A 240 -8.11 42.64 8.84
C TYR A 240 -8.42 41.41 8.03
N PHE A 241 -9.62 41.30 7.50
CA PHE A 241 -10.11 40.13 6.74
C PHE A 241 -9.44 40.06 5.36
N SER A 242 -8.20 39.64 5.32
CA SER A 242 -7.50 39.32 4.07
C SER A 242 -7.19 37.84 4.01
N GLY A 243 -7.27 37.26 2.82
CA GLY A 243 -6.99 35.84 2.60
C GLY A 243 -6.47 35.60 1.20
N PRO A 244 -5.72 34.51 0.98
CA PRO A 244 -5.24 34.14 -0.35
C PRO A 244 -6.41 33.71 -1.25
N VAL A 245 -6.34 34.11 -2.53
CA VAL A 245 -7.24 33.64 -3.56
C VAL A 245 -6.44 32.89 -4.61
N VAL A 246 -6.79 31.64 -4.85
CA VAL A 246 -6.19 30.79 -5.87
C VAL A 246 -7.10 30.72 -7.09
N ILE A 247 -6.59 31.14 -8.25
CA ILE A 247 -7.32 31.08 -9.51
C ILE A 247 -6.67 30.00 -10.37
N VAL A 248 -7.42 28.92 -10.66
CA VAL A 248 -6.95 27.78 -11.42
C VAL A 248 -7.46 27.86 -12.86
N ASN A 249 -6.56 27.87 -13.83
CA ASN A 249 -6.88 27.89 -15.25
C ASN A 249 -6.24 26.70 -15.98
N GLY A 250 -6.77 26.38 -17.15
CA GLY A 250 -6.27 25.32 -18.01
C GLY A 250 -7.01 23.98 -17.83
N PRO A 251 -6.48 22.89 -18.42
CA PRO A 251 -7.18 21.61 -18.43
C PRO A 251 -7.49 21.04 -17.04
N ILE A 252 -6.61 21.27 -16.08
CA ILE A 252 -6.74 20.78 -14.70
C ILE A 252 -7.97 21.37 -13.98
N SER A 253 -8.47 22.53 -14.39
CA SER A 253 -9.69 23.11 -13.81
C SER A 253 -10.97 22.33 -14.15
N LYS A 254 -10.85 21.26 -14.95
CA LYS A 254 -11.95 20.40 -15.39
C LYS A 254 -11.89 19.00 -14.80
N VAL A 255 -10.95 18.73 -13.90
CA VAL A 255 -10.74 17.44 -13.21
C VAL A 255 -11.62 17.32 -11.96
#